data_63d067736391451a2792dc6dcd8e2e28
#
_entry.id   63d067736391451a2792dc6dcd8e2e28
#
_cell.length_a   1.000
_cell.length_b   1.000
_cell.length_c   1.000
_cell.angle_alpha   90.00
_cell.angle_beta   90.00
_cell.angle_gamma   90.00
#
_symmetry.space_group_name_H-M   'P 1'
#
loop_
_entity.id
_entity.type
_entity.pdbx_description
1 polymer ?
#
loop_
_entity_poly.entity_id
_entity_poly.type
_entity_poly.pdbx_seq_one_letter_code
_entity_poly.pdbx_strand_id
1 'polypeptide(L)'
;MHSLYFKNFLATATMVIWSFLLLALAFISIGRSIFVNEVQENMYNNAVEVAATAEAYARNGDLSSPDLRMTLSSLSAATGRHIFLTTTDGFIFSCSDRQPRCEHLGKTVSAEVMAQLHEQGKLLYSGNLGGMYDDPRFVVAEPFHYGNAVLGYAFVSHVSSNALYTWQAVLPLFWSISIVVLLLSLSLSYFFSWHLAQPLKNMADAARSFGHGNFSVRVDDTGRNDELGELTEAFHNMASSLEKS
;
A
#
# COMPACT_ATOMS: atom_id res chain seq x y z
N MET A 1 -5.42 39.53 -20.59
CA MET A 1 -6.73 38.90 -20.24
C MET A 1 -6.62 37.43 -20.48
N HIS A 2 -6.56 36.62 -19.40
CA HIS A 2 -6.48 35.13 -19.56
C HIS A 2 -7.84 34.65 -20.09
N SER A 3 -7.81 33.93 -21.21
CA SER A 3 -8.99 33.33 -21.84
C SER A 3 -9.78 32.49 -20.82
N LEU A 4 -11.12 32.51 -20.88
CA LEU A 4 -11.99 31.65 -20.04
C LEU A 4 -11.56 30.17 -20.10
N TYR A 5 -11.11 29.74 -21.27
CA TYR A 5 -10.48 28.46 -21.53
C TYR A 5 -9.32 28.15 -20.56
N PHE A 6 -8.36 29.08 -20.42
CA PHE A 6 -7.19 28.88 -19.57
C PHE A 6 -7.59 28.83 -18.08
N LYS A 7 -8.58 29.61 -17.66
CA LYS A 7 -9.10 29.58 -16.27
C LYS A 7 -9.76 28.24 -15.95
N ASN A 8 -10.60 27.73 -16.85
CA ASN A 8 -11.24 26.42 -16.66
C ASN A 8 -10.22 25.28 -16.67
N PHE A 9 -9.28 25.30 -17.61
CA PHE A 9 -8.19 24.29 -17.64
C PHE A 9 -7.36 24.35 -16.36
N LEU A 10 -6.98 25.52 -15.89
CA LEU A 10 -6.20 25.69 -14.67
C LEU A 10 -6.97 25.18 -13.45
N ALA A 11 -8.27 25.48 -13.35
CA ALA A 11 -9.11 25.03 -12.26
C ALA A 11 -9.23 23.50 -12.21
N THR A 12 -9.52 22.87 -13.36
CA THR A 12 -9.61 21.40 -13.46
C THR A 12 -8.26 20.73 -13.22
N ALA A 13 -7.17 21.27 -13.78
CA ALA A 13 -5.82 20.77 -13.56
C ALA A 13 -5.43 20.83 -12.07
N THR A 14 -5.73 21.96 -11.41
CA THR A 14 -5.49 22.12 -9.96
C THR A 14 -6.27 21.10 -9.16
N MET A 15 -7.55 20.88 -9.46
CA MET A 15 -8.40 19.89 -8.79
C MET A 15 -7.85 18.47 -8.96
N VAL A 16 -7.41 18.11 -10.16
CA VAL A 16 -6.79 16.81 -10.46
C VAL A 16 -5.51 16.63 -9.65
N ILE A 17 -4.61 17.62 -9.66
CA ILE A 17 -3.35 17.56 -8.91
C ILE A 17 -3.62 17.39 -7.40
N TRP A 18 -4.54 18.14 -6.82
CA TRP A 18 -4.91 18.01 -5.42
C TRP A 18 -5.48 16.63 -5.08
N SER A 19 -6.32 16.06 -5.95
CA SER A 19 -6.84 14.71 -5.74
C SER A 19 -5.74 13.65 -5.73
N PHE A 20 -4.73 13.77 -6.62
CA PHE A 20 -3.58 12.88 -6.63
C PHE A 20 -2.68 13.03 -5.41
N LEU A 21 -2.47 14.27 -4.92
CA LEU A 21 -1.71 14.50 -3.68
C LEU A 21 -2.39 13.86 -2.48
N LEU A 22 -3.70 14.01 -2.35
CA LEU A 22 -4.48 13.38 -1.28
C LEU A 22 -4.41 11.84 -1.38
N LEU A 23 -4.55 11.29 -2.59
CA LEU A 23 -4.44 9.85 -2.81
C LEU A 23 -3.04 9.32 -2.44
N ALA A 24 -1.99 10.03 -2.80
CA ALA A 24 -0.61 9.66 -2.46
C ALA A 24 -0.37 9.68 -0.94
N LEU A 25 -0.85 10.71 -0.24
CA LEU A 25 -0.78 10.80 1.21
C LEU A 25 -1.54 9.65 1.88
N ALA A 26 -2.76 9.36 1.43
CA ALA A 26 -3.56 8.25 1.93
C ALA A 26 -2.86 6.92 1.68
N PHE A 27 -2.34 6.69 0.48
CA PHE A 27 -1.61 5.46 0.13
C PHE A 27 -0.38 5.23 1.01
N ILE A 28 0.44 6.25 1.23
CA ILE A 28 1.64 6.14 2.07
C ILE A 28 1.26 5.91 3.53
N SER A 29 0.27 6.66 4.06
CA SER A 29 -0.13 6.59 5.47
C SER A 29 -0.83 5.27 5.80
N ILE A 30 -1.85 4.91 5.04
CA ILE A 30 -2.70 3.74 5.29
C ILE A 30 -1.98 2.45 4.84
N GLY A 31 -1.35 2.48 3.66
CA GLY A 31 -0.71 1.31 3.08
C GLY A 31 0.44 0.78 3.94
N ARG A 32 1.27 1.67 4.51
CA ARG A 32 2.32 1.26 5.44
C ARG A 32 1.76 0.57 6.69
N SER A 33 0.68 1.11 7.25
CA SER A 33 0.05 0.54 8.44
C SER A 33 -0.54 -0.84 8.17
N ILE A 34 -1.29 -0.99 7.06
CA ILE A 34 -1.88 -2.27 6.66
C ILE A 34 -0.77 -3.31 6.42
N PHE A 35 0.30 -2.92 5.71
CA PHE A 35 1.38 -3.85 5.38
C PHE A 35 2.12 -4.34 6.63
N VAL A 36 2.41 -3.47 7.60
CA VAL A 36 3.07 -3.85 8.85
C VAL A 36 2.17 -4.78 9.67
N ASN A 37 0.87 -4.46 9.78
CA ASN A 37 -0.09 -5.29 10.50
C ASN A 37 -0.24 -6.67 9.87
N GLU A 38 -0.30 -6.76 8.55
CA GLU A 38 -0.36 -8.02 7.81
C GLU A 38 0.87 -8.90 8.05
N VAL A 39 2.07 -8.29 8.06
CA VAL A 39 3.31 -9.03 8.38
C VAL A 39 3.27 -9.55 9.81
N GLN A 40 2.80 -8.76 10.78
CA GLN A 40 2.71 -9.17 12.17
C GLN A 40 1.68 -10.28 12.38
N GLU A 41 0.51 -10.19 11.76
CA GLU A 41 -0.53 -11.22 11.84
C GLU A 41 -0.05 -12.55 11.23
N ASN A 42 0.57 -12.48 10.07
CA ASN A 42 1.17 -13.66 9.44
C ASN A 42 2.30 -14.29 10.27
N MET A 43 3.08 -13.46 10.98
CA MET A 43 4.10 -13.96 11.91
C MET A 43 3.48 -14.65 13.13
N TYR A 44 2.39 -14.07 13.66
CA TYR A 44 1.66 -14.65 14.77
C TYR A 44 1.09 -16.03 14.40
N ASN A 45 0.42 -16.15 13.26
CA ASN A 45 -0.13 -17.40 12.77
C ASN A 45 0.96 -18.48 12.60
N ASN A 46 2.15 -18.09 12.11
CA ASN A 46 3.27 -19.01 12.03
C ASN A 46 3.82 -19.41 13.40
N ALA A 47 3.84 -18.50 14.38
CA ALA A 47 4.28 -18.83 15.73
C ALA A 47 3.32 -19.83 16.40
N VAL A 48 2.02 -19.68 16.20
CA VAL A 48 1.00 -20.64 16.65
C VAL A 48 1.21 -22.01 16.00
N GLU A 49 1.48 -22.07 14.70
CA GLU A 49 1.75 -23.34 13.98
C GLU A 49 3.02 -24.01 14.48
N VAL A 50 4.08 -23.23 14.73
CA VAL A 50 5.33 -23.74 15.30
C VAL A 50 5.10 -24.24 16.72
N ALA A 51 4.35 -23.53 17.56
CA ALA A 51 4.00 -23.95 18.91
C ALA A 51 3.20 -25.27 18.90
N ALA A 52 2.19 -25.37 18.04
CA ALA A 52 1.41 -26.61 17.86
C ALA A 52 2.30 -27.80 17.39
N THR A 53 3.25 -27.53 16.52
CA THR A 53 4.25 -28.53 16.10
C THR A 53 5.09 -28.98 17.28
N ALA A 54 5.63 -28.04 18.06
CA ALA A 54 6.41 -28.35 19.25
C ALA A 54 5.61 -29.16 20.29
N GLU A 55 4.31 -28.85 20.48
CA GLU A 55 3.41 -29.63 21.33
C GLU A 55 3.22 -31.06 20.86
N ALA A 56 3.09 -31.29 19.55
CA ALA A 56 2.96 -32.60 18.98
C ALA A 56 4.20 -33.46 19.27
N TYR A 57 5.40 -32.90 19.12
CA TYR A 57 6.65 -33.56 19.48
C TYR A 57 6.82 -33.75 20.99
N ALA A 58 6.37 -32.77 21.79
CA ALA A 58 6.40 -32.87 23.25
C ALA A 58 5.56 -34.05 23.77
N ARG A 59 4.39 -34.30 23.19
CA ARG A 59 3.52 -35.43 23.53
C ARG A 59 4.20 -36.80 23.31
N ASN A 60 5.06 -36.86 22.33
CA ASN A 60 5.83 -38.10 22.01
C ASN A 60 7.16 -38.19 22.77
N GLY A 61 7.52 -37.18 23.54
CA GLY A 61 8.81 -37.13 24.26
C GLY A 61 10.02 -36.76 23.36
N ASP A 62 9.80 -36.27 22.17
CA ASP A 62 10.79 -36.12 21.10
C ASP A 62 11.21 -34.65 20.83
N LEU A 63 11.12 -33.74 21.81
CA LEU A 63 11.52 -32.35 21.67
C LEU A 63 13.00 -32.13 21.28
N SER A 64 13.86 -33.12 21.53
CA SER A 64 15.27 -33.06 21.13
C SER A 64 15.58 -33.83 19.85
N SER A 65 14.56 -34.31 19.15
CA SER A 65 14.71 -35.15 17.97
C SER A 65 15.29 -34.37 16.77
N PRO A 66 16.11 -35.06 15.92
CA PRO A 66 16.51 -34.47 14.63
C PRO A 66 15.33 -34.13 13.72
N ASP A 67 14.23 -34.88 13.81
CA ASP A 67 13.03 -34.72 13.00
C ASP A 67 12.33 -33.38 13.31
N LEU A 68 12.24 -33.00 14.59
CA LEU A 68 11.72 -31.69 14.97
C LEU A 68 12.57 -30.56 14.34
N ARG A 69 13.90 -30.67 14.44
CA ARG A 69 14.81 -29.69 13.83
C ARG A 69 14.61 -29.60 12.30
N MET A 70 14.45 -30.75 11.64
CA MET A 70 14.23 -30.81 10.20
C MET A 70 12.89 -30.14 9.80
N THR A 71 11.85 -30.37 10.60
CA THR A 71 10.54 -29.74 10.43
C THR A 71 10.63 -28.21 10.60
N LEU A 72 11.27 -27.73 11.67
CA LEU A 72 11.50 -26.29 11.88
C LEU A 72 12.32 -25.66 10.75
N SER A 73 13.36 -26.38 10.27
CA SER A 73 14.16 -25.91 9.13
C SER A 73 13.36 -25.84 7.84
N SER A 74 12.43 -26.75 7.62
CA SER A 74 11.54 -26.76 6.46
C SER A 74 10.54 -25.61 6.52
N LEU A 75 9.93 -25.38 7.69
CA LEU A 75 9.04 -24.24 7.94
C LEU A 75 9.77 -22.91 7.76
N SER A 76 10.99 -22.80 8.30
CA SER A 76 11.84 -21.62 8.13
C SER A 76 12.14 -21.35 6.66
N ALA A 77 12.48 -22.39 5.89
CA ALA A 77 12.76 -22.27 4.46
C ALA A 77 11.53 -21.87 3.64
N ALA A 78 10.35 -22.38 4.00
CA ALA A 78 9.09 -22.07 3.33
C ALA A 78 8.61 -20.63 3.61
N THR A 79 8.83 -20.13 4.84
CA THR A 79 8.33 -18.83 5.29
C THR A 79 9.37 -17.71 5.18
N GLY A 80 10.65 -18.03 4.98
CA GLY A 80 11.76 -17.09 5.02
C GLY A 80 12.00 -16.49 6.42
N ARG A 81 11.55 -17.17 7.49
CA ARG A 81 11.59 -16.69 8.87
C ARG A 81 12.54 -17.54 9.69
N HIS A 82 13.24 -16.92 10.62
CA HIS A 82 14.06 -17.65 11.56
C HIS A 82 13.21 -18.12 12.74
N ILE A 83 13.30 -19.41 13.08
CA ILE A 83 12.48 -20.07 14.09
C ILE A 83 13.40 -20.71 15.13
N PHE A 84 13.08 -20.54 16.42
CA PHE A 84 13.76 -21.26 17.49
C PHE A 84 12.79 -21.55 18.64
N LEU A 85 13.12 -22.58 19.41
CA LEU A 85 12.36 -23.00 20.58
C LEU A 85 13.19 -22.78 21.84
N THR A 86 12.51 -22.30 22.91
CA THR A 86 13.14 -22.09 24.21
C THR A 86 12.43 -22.88 25.29
N THR A 87 13.14 -23.11 26.40
CA THR A 87 12.53 -23.48 27.69
C THR A 87 11.78 -22.29 28.29
N THR A 88 11.07 -22.49 29.37
CA THR A 88 10.41 -21.42 30.15
C THR A 88 11.40 -20.37 30.67
N ASP A 89 12.66 -20.73 30.92
CA ASP A 89 13.72 -19.82 31.35
C ASP A 89 14.40 -19.09 30.18
N GLY A 90 13.93 -19.31 28.94
CA GLY A 90 14.48 -18.65 27.75
C GLY A 90 15.69 -19.32 27.14
N PHE A 91 16.13 -20.49 27.63
CA PHE A 91 17.25 -21.23 27.03
C PHE A 91 16.87 -21.83 25.68
N ILE A 92 17.63 -21.54 24.63
CA ILE A 92 17.38 -21.99 23.27
C ILE A 92 17.92 -23.41 23.08
N PHE A 93 17.02 -24.40 22.94
CA PHE A 93 17.38 -25.79 22.75
C PHE A 93 17.20 -26.29 21.32
N SER A 94 16.43 -25.63 20.47
CA SER A 94 16.23 -25.98 19.07
C SER A 94 16.14 -24.73 18.18
N CYS A 95 16.60 -24.84 16.95
CA CYS A 95 16.72 -23.75 16.01
C CYS A 95 16.61 -24.25 14.57
N SER A 96 16.04 -23.41 13.68
CA SER A 96 15.77 -23.74 12.29
C SER A 96 16.95 -23.57 11.33
N ASP A 97 18.08 -23.01 11.78
CA ASP A 97 19.21 -22.73 10.90
C ASP A 97 19.80 -24.02 10.31
N ARG A 98 19.99 -24.02 8.99
CA ARG A 98 20.60 -25.15 8.24
C ARG A 98 22.10 -25.26 8.38
N GLN A 99 22.77 -24.28 8.95
CA GLN A 99 24.22 -24.33 9.15
C GLN A 99 24.58 -25.29 10.28
N PRO A 100 25.77 -25.88 10.27
CA PRO A 100 26.15 -26.95 11.25
C PRO A 100 26.08 -26.47 12.71
N ARG A 101 26.00 -25.15 12.96
CA ARG A 101 25.71 -24.58 14.28
C ARG A 101 24.87 -23.33 14.12
N CYS A 102 23.62 -23.35 14.62
CA CYS A 102 22.85 -22.15 14.88
C CYS A 102 23.60 -21.29 15.89
N GLU A 103 23.91 -20.05 15.57
CA GLU A 103 24.64 -19.13 16.46
C GLU A 103 23.90 -18.85 17.77
N HIS A 104 22.60 -19.11 17.80
CA HIS A 104 21.73 -18.85 18.95
C HIS A 104 21.52 -20.08 19.82
N LEU A 105 21.87 -21.28 19.34
CA LEU A 105 21.71 -22.51 20.09
C LEU A 105 22.55 -22.49 21.35
N GLY A 106 21.94 -22.78 22.50
CA GLY A 106 22.60 -22.73 23.81
C GLY A 106 22.71 -21.32 24.43
N LYS A 107 22.25 -20.28 23.74
CA LYS A 107 22.09 -18.94 24.32
C LYS A 107 20.76 -18.84 25.06
N THR A 108 20.62 -17.80 25.88
CA THR A 108 19.40 -17.51 26.63
C THR A 108 18.86 -16.17 26.14
N VAL A 109 17.55 -16.10 25.93
CA VAL A 109 16.82 -14.86 25.65
C VAL A 109 16.94 -13.92 26.86
N SER A 110 17.03 -12.60 26.64
CA SER A 110 17.22 -11.66 27.74
C SER A 110 16.08 -11.77 28.78
N ALA A 111 16.42 -11.59 30.06
CA ALA A 111 15.46 -11.68 31.15
C ALA A 111 14.32 -10.66 31.02
N GLU A 112 14.58 -9.50 30.44
CA GLU A 112 13.58 -8.46 30.21
C GLU A 112 12.49 -8.94 29.20
N VAL A 113 12.90 -9.56 28.10
CA VAL A 113 11.99 -10.13 27.09
C VAL A 113 11.20 -11.29 27.67
N MET A 114 11.84 -12.15 28.46
CA MET A 114 11.16 -13.28 29.12
C MET A 114 10.15 -12.81 30.17
N ALA A 115 10.44 -11.73 30.91
CA ALA A 115 9.51 -11.15 31.86
C ALA A 115 8.24 -10.62 31.16
N GLN A 116 8.39 -9.90 30.04
CA GLN A 116 7.24 -9.45 29.23
C GLN A 116 6.43 -10.63 28.71
N LEU A 117 7.09 -11.68 28.24
CA LEU A 117 6.44 -12.89 27.71
C LEU A 117 5.64 -13.62 28.81
N HIS A 118 6.17 -13.72 30.02
CA HIS A 118 5.48 -14.31 31.16
C HIS A 118 4.26 -13.50 31.60
N GLU A 119 4.36 -12.17 31.57
CA GLU A 119 3.26 -11.27 31.96
C GLU A 119 2.12 -11.27 30.94
N GLN A 120 2.45 -11.26 29.64
CA GLN A 120 1.47 -11.10 28.56
C GLN A 120 1.00 -12.44 27.97
N GLY A 121 1.67 -13.56 28.31
CA GLY A 121 1.41 -14.89 27.76
C GLY A 121 1.86 -15.08 26.30
N LYS A 122 2.10 -13.99 25.57
CA LYS A 122 2.60 -13.93 24.19
C LYS A 122 3.45 -12.69 24.01
N LEU A 123 4.34 -12.70 23.03
CA LEU A 123 5.23 -11.58 22.76
C LEU A 123 5.05 -11.10 21.30
N LEU A 124 4.92 -9.79 21.16
CA LEU A 124 5.10 -9.09 19.88
C LEU A 124 6.18 -8.02 20.10
N TYR A 125 7.39 -8.29 19.60
CA TYR A 125 8.56 -7.46 19.87
C TYR A 125 9.14 -6.93 18.57
N SER A 126 9.63 -5.69 18.59
CA SER A 126 10.35 -5.09 17.48
C SER A 126 11.69 -4.55 17.98
N GLY A 127 12.78 -5.12 17.49
CA GLY A 127 14.13 -4.75 17.90
C GLY A 127 15.12 -5.91 17.72
N ASN A 128 16.23 -5.83 18.44
CA ASN A 128 17.33 -6.81 18.36
C ASN A 128 17.22 -7.98 19.37
N LEU A 129 16.09 -8.16 19.99
CA LEU A 129 15.80 -9.20 21.00
C LEU A 129 16.84 -9.23 22.13
N GLY A 130 17.07 -8.07 22.75
CA GLY A 130 18.04 -7.94 23.86
C GLY A 130 19.50 -8.12 23.42
N GLY A 131 19.84 -7.77 22.17
CA GLY A 131 21.19 -7.90 21.63
C GLY A 131 21.51 -9.30 21.04
N MET A 132 20.49 -10.15 20.87
CA MET A 132 20.67 -11.46 20.26
C MET A 132 20.92 -11.38 18.75
N TYR A 133 20.36 -10.37 18.08
CA TYR A 133 20.52 -10.10 16.65
C TYR A 133 21.26 -8.80 16.42
N ASP A 134 22.07 -8.74 15.38
CA ASP A 134 22.72 -7.51 14.94
C ASP A 134 21.73 -6.54 14.29
N ASP A 135 20.76 -7.09 13.53
CA ASP A 135 19.72 -6.32 12.84
C ASP A 135 18.40 -6.30 13.63
N PRO A 136 17.65 -5.18 13.58
CA PRO A 136 16.33 -5.13 14.18
C PRO A 136 15.38 -6.09 13.46
N ARG A 137 14.59 -6.83 14.25
CA ARG A 137 13.63 -7.84 13.78
C ARG A 137 12.26 -7.62 14.38
N PHE A 138 11.24 -8.04 13.65
CA PHE A 138 9.96 -8.37 14.24
C PHE A 138 10.06 -9.79 14.82
N VAL A 139 9.68 -9.94 16.06
CA VAL A 139 9.74 -11.21 16.77
C VAL A 139 8.39 -11.48 17.42
N VAL A 140 7.86 -12.67 17.18
CA VAL A 140 6.65 -13.17 17.84
C VAL A 140 7.04 -14.41 18.63
N ALA A 141 6.53 -14.52 19.86
CA ALA A 141 6.67 -15.73 20.64
C ALA A 141 5.31 -16.20 21.16
N GLU A 142 5.09 -17.51 21.03
CA GLU A 142 3.88 -18.20 21.46
C GLU A 142 4.25 -19.36 22.38
N PRO A 143 3.56 -19.57 23.52
CA PRO A 143 3.81 -20.69 24.42
C PRO A 143 3.40 -22.02 23.76
N PHE A 144 4.15 -23.09 24.04
CA PHE A 144 3.72 -24.45 23.75
C PHE A 144 3.60 -25.26 25.04
N HIS A 145 2.61 -26.16 25.06
CA HIS A 145 2.13 -26.77 26.28
C HIS A 145 2.27 -28.30 26.26
N TYR A 146 2.34 -28.87 27.45
CA TYR A 146 2.06 -30.28 27.67
C TYR A 146 1.01 -30.41 28.80
N GLY A 147 -0.18 -30.84 28.43
CA GLY A 147 -1.33 -30.74 29.33
C GLY A 147 -1.64 -29.27 29.67
N ASN A 148 -1.60 -28.95 30.96
CA ASN A 148 -1.83 -27.58 31.46
C ASN A 148 -0.54 -26.80 31.74
N ALA A 149 0.62 -27.39 31.55
CA ALA A 149 1.90 -26.74 31.84
C ALA A 149 2.55 -26.16 30.57
N VAL A 150 3.03 -24.92 30.67
CA VAL A 150 3.88 -24.33 29.62
C VAL A 150 5.24 -25.01 29.68
N LEU A 151 5.67 -25.62 28.59
CA LEU A 151 7.00 -26.27 28.47
C LEU A 151 8.07 -25.30 27.96
N GLY A 152 7.65 -24.28 27.21
CA GLY A 152 8.54 -23.32 26.62
C GLY A 152 7.83 -22.44 25.62
N TYR A 153 8.62 -21.75 24.78
CA TYR A 153 8.11 -20.77 23.83
C TYR A 153 8.68 -21.01 22.43
N ALA A 154 7.82 -20.88 21.43
CA ALA A 154 8.16 -20.90 20.03
C ALA A 154 8.36 -19.45 19.54
N PHE A 155 9.58 -19.13 19.14
CA PHE A 155 9.94 -17.82 18.62
C PHE A 155 10.03 -17.85 17.11
N VAL A 156 9.36 -16.89 16.47
CA VAL A 156 9.43 -16.65 15.02
C VAL A 156 9.91 -15.23 14.81
N SER A 157 10.99 -15.05 14.07
CA SER A 157 11.58 -13.74 13.81
C SER A 157 11.73 -13.47 12.30
N HIS A 158 11.51 -12.21 11.92
CA HIS A 158 11.69 -11.71 10.56
C HIS A 158 12.46 -10.39 10.59
N VAL A 159 13.43 -10.24 9.67
CA VAL A 159 14.24 -9.01 9.60
C VAL A 159 13.34 -7.83 9.24
N SER A 160 13.30 -6.81 10.10
CA SER A 160 12.42 -5.63 9.92
C SER A 160 12.73 -4.88 8.63
N SER A 161 14.01 -4.82 8.22
CA SER A 161 14.41 -4.20 6.96
C SER A 161 13.73 -4.87 5.77
N ASN A 162 13.62 -6.20 5.74
CA ASN A 162 12.98 -6.92 4.63
C ASN A 162 11.50 -6.54 4.47
N ALA A 163 10.77 -6.37 5.57
CA ALA A 163 9.38 -5.90 5.51
C ALA A 163 9.29 -4.48 4.95
N LEU A 164 10.20 -3.59 5.37
CA LEU A 164 10.26 -2.22 4.86
C LEU A 164 10.72 -2.18 3.40
N TYR A 165 11.68 -3.03 2.99
CA TYR A 165 12.11 -3.15 1.59
C TYR A 165 10.96 -3.63 0.69
N THR A 166 10.18 -4.60 1.13
CA THR A 166 9.02 -5.08 0.36
C THR A 166 7.98 -3.97 0.17
N TRP A 167 7.70 -3.18 1.22
CA TRP A 167 6.86 -1.99 1.10
C TRP A 167 7.43 -0.97 0.11
N GLN A 168 8.74 -0.68 0.21
CA GLN A 168 9.43 0.25 -0.69
C GLN A 168 9.41 -0.23 -2.15
N ALA A 169 9.39 -1.53 -2.41
CA ALA A 169 9.28 -2.08 -3.76
C ALA A 169 7.90 -1.82 -4.43
N VAL A 170 6.84 -1.62 -3.64
CA VAL A 170 5.51 -1.29 -4.15
C VAL A 170 5.38 0.20 -4.52
N LEU A 171 6.16 1.07 -3.87
CA LEU A 171 6.09 2.52 -4.10
C LEU A 171 6.38 2.94 -5.56
N PRO A 172 7.44 2.45 -6.25
CA PRO A 172 7.70 2.84 -7.63
C PRO A 172 6.60 2.36 -8.59
N LEU A 173 5.98 1.21 -8.33
CA LEU A 173 4.82 0.74 -9.10
C LEU A 173 3.63 1.69 -8.94
N PHE A 174 3.32 2.09 -7.71
CA PHE A 174 2.27 3.08 -7.42
C PHE A 174 2.55 4.41 -8.14
N TRP A 175 3.78 4.93 -8.03
CA TRP A 175 4.15 6.20 -8.67
C TRP A 175 4.09 6.13 -10.19
N SER A 176 4.55 5.03 -10.81
CA SER A 176 4.51 4.86 -12.27
C SER A 176 3.08 4.87 -12.80
N ILE A 177 2.17 4.12 -12.17
CA ILE A 177 0.75 4.11 -12.54
C ILE A 177 0.12 5.49 -12.31
N SER A 178 0.41 6.13 -11.18
CA SER A 178 -0.12 7.45 -10.85
C SER A 178 0.29 8.52 -11.86
N ILE A 179 1.53 8.50 -12.34
CA ILE A 179 2.02 9.43 -13.36
C ILE A 179 1.27 9.21 -14.68
N VAL A 180 1.09 7.97 -15.11
CA VAL A 180 0.35 7.65 -16.34
C VAL A 180 -1.09 8.16 -16.26
N VAL A 181 -1.79 7.88 -15.16
CA VAL A 181 -3.18 8.32 -14.97
C VAL A 181 -3.26 9.85 -14.87
N LEU A 182 -2.30 10.50 -14.21
CA LEU A 182 -2.23 11.96 -14.15
C LEU A 182 -2.07 12.58 -15.55
N LEU A 183 -1.16 12.06 -16.36
CA LEU A 183 -0.94 12.55 -17.73
C LEU A 183 -2.19 12.35 -18.60
N LEU A 184 -2.85 11.19 -18.51
CA LEU A 184 -4.12 10.93 -19.19
C LEU A 184 -5.20 11.91 -18.75
N SER A 185 -5.36 12.14 -17.46
CA SER A 185 -6.35 13.07 -16.90
C SER A 185 -6.13 14.51 -17.38
N LEU A 186 -4.87 14.96 -17.39
CA LEU A 186 -4.53 16.29 -17.89
C LEU A 186 -4.77 16.40 -19.41
N SER A 187 -4.44 15.37 -20.17
CA SER A 187 -4.70 15.32 -21.62
C SER A 187 -6.19 15.38 -21.95
N LEU A 188 -7.00 14.59 -21.23
CA LEU A 188 -8.45 14.66 -21.35
C LEU A 188 -9.00 16.04 -20.97
N SER A 189 -8.54 16.60 -19.84
CA SER A 189 -8.94 17.93 -19.39
C SER A 189 -8.65 18.99 -20.44
N TYR A 190 -7.47 18.93 -21.05
CA TYR A 190 -7.09 19.82 -22.16
C TYR A 190 -8.00 19.64 -23.38
N PHE A 191 -8.24 18.40 -23.78
CA PHE A 191 -9.11 18.05 -24.90
C PHE A 191 -10.54 18.57 -24.70
N PHE A 192 -11.16 18.27 -23.55
CA PHE A 192 -12.51 18.75 -23.24
C PHE A 192 -12.58 20.28 -23.14
N SER A 193 -11.58 20.89 -22.53
CA SER A 193 -11.54 22.36 -22.43
C SER A 193 -11.48 23.00 -23.83
N TRP A 194 -10.75 22.42 -24.76
CA TRP A 194 -10.65 22.92 -26.12
C TRP A 194 -11.92 22.63 -26.93
N HIS A 195 -12.48 21.43 -26.84
CA HIS A 195 -13.65 21.00 -27.62
C HIS A 195 -14.98 21.64 -27.16
N LEU A 196 -15.11 21.96 -25.88
CA LEU A 196 -16.34 22.50 -25.31
C LEU A 196 -16.26 24.03 -25.04
N ALA A 197 -15.21 24.48 -24.39
CA ALA A 197 -15.12 25.87 -23.96
C ALA A 197 -14.81 26.85 -25.10
N GLN A 198 -14.05 26.41 -26.11
CA GLN A 198 -13.71 27.29 -27.25
C GLN A 198 -14.91 27.62 -28.13
N PRO A 199 -15.76 26.67 -28.58
CA PRO A 199 -16.98 26.95 -29.31
C PRO A 199 -17.94 27.87 -28.54
N LEU A 200 -18.18 27.58 -27.26
CA LEU A 200 -19.04 28.43 -26.42
C LEU A 200 -18.54 29.87 -26.30
N LYS A 201 -17.22 30.04 -26.21
CA LYS A 201 -16.61 31.38 -26.21
C LYS A 201 -16.83 32.10 -27.55
N ASN A 202 -16.63 31.41 -28.67
CA ASN A 202 -16.83 31.96 -30.01
C ASN A 202 -18.28 32.43 -30.19
N MET A 203 -19.26 31.64 -29.70
CA MET A 203 -20.68 32.02 -29.70
C MET A 203 -20.97 33.26 -28.83
N ALA A 204 -20.36 33.30 -27.61
CA ALA A 204 -20.53 34.45 -26.74
C ALA A 204 -19.92 35.74 -27.35
N ASP A 205 -18.79 35.64 -28.03
CA ASP A 205 -18.16 36.77 -28.72
C ASP A 205 -18.97 37.21 -29.95
N ALA A 206 -19.55 36.27 -30.72
CA ALA A 206 -20.45 36.53 -31.82
C ALA A 206 -21.76 37.22 -31.33
N ALA A 207 -22.36 36.72 -30.25
CA ALA A 207 -23.54 37.33 -29.64
C ALA A 207 -23.28 38.79 -29.19
N ARG A 208 -22.10 39.03 -28.63
CA ARG A 208 -21.70 40.40 -28.26
C ARG A 208 -21.55 41.30 -29.48
N SER A 209 -21.03 40.81 -30.59
CA SER A 209 -20.91 41.52 -31.87
C SER A 209 -22.29 41.86 -32.42
N PHE A 210 -23.26 40.98 -32.32
CA PHE A 210 -24.65 41.22 -32.69
C PHE A 210 -25.29 42.35 -31.86
N GLY A 211 -25.02 42.40 -30.55
CA GLY A 211 -25.46 43.47 -29.69
C GLY A 211 -24.91 44.85 -30.08
N HIS A 212 -23.83 44.91 -30.87
CA HIS A 212 -23.24 46.13 -31.40
C HIS A 212 -23.67 46.41 -32.86
N GLY A 213 -24.63 45.63 -33.39
CA GLY A 213 -25.16 45.82 -34.76
C GLY A 213 -24.33 45.14 -35.86
N ASN A 214 -23.33 44.37 -35.53
CA ASN A 214 -22.55 43.62 -36.52
C ASN A 214 -23.09 42.19 -36.67
N PHE A 215 -24.02 42.01 -37.58
CA PHE A 215 -24.66 40.70 -37.86
C PHE A 215 -23.90 39.84 -38.89
N SER A 216 -22.81 40.34 -39.46
CA SER A 216 -22.02 39.60 -40.46
C SER A 216 -21.09 38.56 -39.85
N VAL A 217 -20.91 38.56 -38.53
CA VAL A 217 -20.09 37.58 -37.83
C VAL A 217 -20.75 36.20 -37.94
N ARG A 218 -19.99 35.20 -38.34
CA ARG A 218 -20.42 33.80 -38.36
C ARG A 218 -19.60 33.00 -37.35
N VAL A 219 -20.23 32.10 -36.66
CA VAL A 219 -19.54 31.08 -35.83
C VAL A 219 -19.19 29.94 -36.78
N ASP A 220 -17.94 29.43 -36.72
CA ASP A 220 -17.52 28.32 -37.56
C ASP A 220 -18.40 27.09 -37.26
N ASP A 221 -19.13 26.66 -38.30
CA ASP A 221 -19.85 25.38 -38.26
C ASP A 221 -18.85 24.27 -38.51
N THR A 222 -18.45 23.60 -37.42
CA THR A 222 -17.51 22.47 -37.49
C THR A 222 -18.18 21.18 -37.93
N GLY A 223 -19.44 21.20 -38.43
CA GLY A 223 -20.19 20.02 -38.84
C GLY A 223 -20.45 19.04 -37.67
N ARG A 224 -20.63 19.57 -36.47
CA ARG A 224 -20.90 18.79 -35.27
C ARG A 224 -22.34 18.27 -35.26
N ASN A 225 -22.51 17.00 -34.88
CA ASN A 225 -23.83 16.39 -34.70
C ASN A 225 -24.19 16.21 -33.21
N ASP A 226 -23.82 17.19 -32.38
CA ASP A 226 -24.11 17.23 -30.96
C ASP A 226 -24.91 18.51 -30.59
N GLU A 227 -25.25 18.68 -29.30
CA GLU A 227 -26.03 19.80 -28.79
C GLU A 227 -25.35 21.16 -29.08
N LEU A 228 -24.04 21.20 -29.23
CA LEU A 228 -23.31 22.38 -29.65
C LEU A 228 -23.49 22.68 -31.14
N GLY A 229 -23.66 21.67 -31.96
CA GLY A 229 -24.02 21.80 -33.37
C GLY A 229 -25.41 22.39 -33.54
N GLU A 230 -26.42 21.86 -32.84
CA GLU A 230 -27.80 22.41 -32.82
C GLU A 230 -27.80 23.87 -32.36
N LEU A 231 -27.02 24.18 -31.31
CA LEU A 231 -26.93 25.55 -30.81
C LEU A 231 -26.27 26.50 -31.84
N THR A 232 -25.26 26.02 -32.57
CA THR A 232 -24.61 26.78 -33.63
C THR A 232 -25.57 27.07 -34.77
N GLU A 233 -26.37 26.08 -35.21
CA GLU A 233 -27.39 26.22 -36.24
C GLU A 233 -28.51 27.22 -35.83
N ALA A 234 -29.02 27.08 -34.62
CA ALA A 234 -30.01 28.01 -34.07
C ALA A 234 -29.48 29.44 -34.02
N PHE A 235 -28.22 29.61 -33.67
CA PHE A 235 -27.55 30.91 -33.64
C PHE A 235 -27.39 31.50 -35.05
N HIS A 236 -27.05 30.73 -36.08
CA HIS A 236 -26.97 31.14 -37.46
C HIS A 236 -28.34 31.57 -38.01
N ASN A 237 -29.39 30.81 -37.68
CA ASN A 237 -30.75 31.12 -38.10
C ASN A 237 -31.24 32.47 -37.51
N MET A 238 -30.92 32.72 -36.23
CA MET A 238 -31.20 33.98 -35.56
C MET A 238 -30.41 35.13 -36.23
N ALA A 239 -29.12 34.95 -36.47
CA ALA A 239 -28.28 35.94 -37.12
C ALA A 239 -28.81 36.36 -38.51
N SER A 240 -29.19 35.37 -39.34
CA SER A 240 -29.75 35.57 -40.66
C SER A 240 -31.11 36.29 -40.65
N SER A 241 -31.90 36.07 -39.62
CA SER A 241 -33.20 36.77 -39.43
C SER A 241 -33.01 38.24 -39.04
N LEU A 242 -32.01 38.52 -38.20
CA LEU A 242 -31.68 39.90 -37.80
C LEU A 242 -31.01 40.72 -38.91
N GLU A 243 -30.22 40.07 -39.78
CA GLU A 243 -29.57 40.73 -40.93
C GLU A 243 -30.58 41.17 -42.01
N LYS A 244 -31.73 40.50 -42.10
CA LYS A 244 -32.81 40.77 -43.06
C LYS A 244 -33.86 41.76 -42.56
N SER A 245 -33.84 42.09 -41.29
CA SER A 245 -34.78 42.99 -40.65
C SER A 245 -34.27 44.43 -40.60
#